data_a8d90e86b649d75cc1dfa6714c176ad4
#
_entry.id   a8d90e86b649d75cc1dfa6714c176ad4
#
_cell.length_a   1.000
_cell.length_b   1.000
_cell.length_c   1.000
_cell.angle_alpha   90.00
_cell.angle_beta   90.00
_cell.angle_gamma   90.00
#
_symmetry.space_group_name_H-M   'P 1'
#
loop_
_entity.id
_entity.type
_entity.pdbx_description
1 polymer ?
#
loop_
_entity_poly.entity_id
_entity_poly.type
_entity_poly.pdbx_seq_one_letter_code
_entity_poly.pdbx_strand_id
1 'polypeptide(L)'
;MPTLQLLWMKWRNTKKIADSNKLKTMKERINYSEVAPGALKAMRELEKYVAASGLEHSLYELVKTRASQINGCAYCLDMHTKDARVAGETEQRLYALSAWRETPFYTDRECAALEWTEALTLISENDVADNLYDSVRKHFDEKEMVELTMAIVAINGWNRLAIGFRTVPGTYKPQ
;
A
#
# COMPACT_ATOMS: atom_id res chain seq x y z
N MET A 1 16.61 -36.66 23.65
CA MET A 1 16.70 -35.58 22.68
C MET A 1 15.29 -35.02 22.48
N PRO A 2 15.05 -33.70 22.55
CA PRO A 2 13.75 -33.14 22.28
C PRO A 2 13.37 -33.34 20.82
N THR A 3 12.14 -33.78 20.57
CA THR A 3 11.64 -33.99 19.21
C THR A 3 11.57 -32.67 18.45
N LEU A 4 11.76 -32.70 17.12
CA LEU A 4 11.61 -31.55 16.23
C LEU A 4 10.33 -30.74 16.47
N GLN A 5 9.26 -31.42 16.87
CA GLN A 5 7.96 -30.84 17.20
C GLN A 5 8.01 -29.97 18.46
N LEU A 6 8.76 -30.39 19.49
CA LEU A 6 8.98 -29.61 20.73
C LEU A 6 9.87 -28.37 20.48
N LEU A 7 10.86 -28.49 19.60
CA LEU A 7 11.70 -27.36 19.19
C LEU A 7 10.89 -26.32 18.39
N TRP A 8 10.01 -26.77 17.49
CA TRP A 8 9.13 -25.91 16.70
C TRP A 8 8.08 -25.20 17.56
N MET A 9 7.49 -25.90 18.54
CA MET A 9 6.57 -25.29 19.51
C MET A 9 7.25 -24.25 20.41
N LYS A 10 8.48 -24.50 20.86
CA LYS A 10 9.28 -23.52 21.61
C LYS A 10 9.60 -22.28 20.77
N TRP A 11 10.00 -22.47 19.50
CA TRP A 11 10.29 -21.37 18.59
C TRP A 11 9.04 -20.52 18.29
N ARG A 12 7.87 -21.13 18.05
CA ARG A 12 6.60 -20.43 17.88
C ARG A 12 6.20 -19.62 19.13
N ASN A 13 6.39 -20.17 20.32
CA ASN A 13 6.05 -19.47 21.56
C ASN A 13 6.99 -18.31 21.85
N THR A 14 8.29 -18.46 21.64
CA THR A 14 9.25 -17.35 21.83
C THR A 14 9.02 -16.22 20.81
N LYS A 15 8.70 -16.56 19.56
CA LYS A 15 8.37 -15.57 18.53
C LYS A 15 7.06 -14.85 18.85
N LYS A 16 6.02 -15.56 19.30
CA LYS A 16 4.75 -14.97 19.72
C LYS A 16 4.89 -14.02 20.91
N ILE A 17 5.73 -14.35 21.90
CA ILE A 17 6.00 -13.50 23.07
C ILE A 17 6.81 -12.27 22.67
N ALA A 18 7.81 -12.41 21.80
CA ALA A 18 8.60 -11.31 21.28
C ALA A 18 7.72 -10.35 20.44
N ASP A 19 6.81 -10.87 19.60
CA ASP A 19 5.90 -10.07 18.79
C ASP A 19 4.82 -9.39 19.65
N SER A 20 4.30 -10.04 20.71
CA SER A 20 3.32 -9.41 21.62
C SER A 20 3.94 -8.27 22.45
N ASN A 21 5.20 -8.40 22.87
CA ASN A 21 5.93 -7.33 23.52
C ASN A 21 6.30 -6.18 22.56
N LYS A 22 6.55 -6.49 21.28
CA LYS A 22 6.80 -5.49 20.24
C LYS A 22 5.54 -4.66 19.94
N LEU A 23 4.36 -5.26 19.93
CA LEU A 23 3.07 -4.57 19.76
C LEU A 23 2.74 -3.66 20.98
N LYS A 24 3.03 -4.08 22.19
CA LYS A 24 2.83 -3.27 23.41
C LYS A 24 3.74 -2.04 23.48
N THR A 25 4.80 -1.98 22.67
CA THR A 25 5.82 -0.93 22.66
C THR A 25 5.95 -0.21 21.32
N MET A 26 4.97 -0.38 20.39
CA MET A 26 5.00 0.39 19.14
C MET A 26 4.84 1.88 19.47
N LYS A 27 5.98 2.56 19.47
CA LYS A 27 6.07 4.00 19.68
C LYS A 27 6.59 4.66 18.40
N GLU A 28 5.98 5.75 18.03
CA GLU A 28 6.47 6.61 16.96
C GLU A 28 7.94 7.02 17.24
N ARG A 29 8.78 7.02 16.20
CA ARG A 29 10.19 7.42 16.33
C ARG A 29 10.35 8.93 16.28
N ILE A 30 9.69 9.56 15.30
CA ILE A 30 9.73 10.99 15.03
C ILE A 30 8.36 11.39 14.50
N ASN A 31 7.79 12.44 15.05
CA ASN A 31 6.64 13.10 14.41
C ASN A 31 7.16 14.00 13.29
N TYR A 32 7.27 13.45 12.10
CA TYR A 32 7.80 14.18 10.93
C TYR A 32 6.93 15.38 10.53
N SER A 33 5.66 15.40 10.91
CA SER A 33 4.78 16.53 10.65
C SER A 33 5.15 17.79 11.47
N GLU A 34 5.67 17.59 12.66
CA GLU A 34 6.14 18.67 13.53
C GLU A 34 7.57 19.07 13.21
N VAL A 35 8.44 18.10 12.96
CA VAL A 35 9.88 18.33 12.77
C VAL A 35 10.18 18.92 11.37
N ALA A 36 9.43 18.50 10.34
CA ALA A 36 9.65 18.91 8.97
C ALA A 36 8.33 19.26 8.26
N PRO A 37 7.61 20.31 8.69
CA PRO A 37 6.30 20.66 8.12
C PRO A 37 6.36 20.99 6.62
N GLY A 38 7.49 21.48 6.13
CA GLY A 38 7.72 21.73 4.70
C GLY A 38 7.71 20.44 3.87
N ALA A 39 8.33 19.37 4.36
CA ALA A 39 8.32 18.06 3.70
C ALA A 39 6.90 17.49 3.65
N LEU A 40 6.16 17.59 4.77
CA LEU A 40 4.77 17.16 4.80
C LEU A 40 3.89 17.96 3.82
N LYS A 41 4.11 19.29 3.73
CA LYS A 41 3.40 20.14 2.76
C LYS A 41 3.64 19.68 1.33
N ALA A 42 4.90 19.40 0.94
CA ALA A 42 5.22 18.90 -0.39
C ALA A 42 4.52 17.59 -0.72
N MET A 43 4.50 16.65 0.22
CA MET A 43 3.77 15.38 0.06
C MET A 43 2.25 15.58 -0.07
N ARG A 44 1.68 16.50 0.69
CA ARG A 44 0.25 16.83 0.59
C ARG A 44 -0.10 17.53 -0.74
N GLU A 45 0.76 18.37 -1.29
CA GLU A 45 0.54 18.96 -2.61
C GLU A 45 0.58 17.91 -3.71
N LEU A 46 1.51 16.94 -3.63
CA LEU A 46 1.52 15.78 -4.52
C LEU A 46 0.20 14.98 -4.40
N GLU A 47 -0.26 14.73 -3.18
CA GLU A 47 -1.51 14.01 -2.91
C GLU A 47 -2.73 14.75 -3.51
N LYS A 48 -2.79 16.08 -3.36
CA LYS A 48 -3.85 16.90 -3.96
C LYS A 48 -3.82 16.85 -5.50
N TYR A 49 -2.63 16.89 -6.10
CA TYR A 49 -2.49 16.72 -7.54
C TYR A 49 -3.07 15.41 -8.01
N VAL A 50 -2.68 14.30 -7.37
CA VAL A 50 -3.16 12.96 -7.73
C VAL A 50 -4.67 12.83 -7.51
N ALA A 51 -5.20 13.34 -6.40
CA ALA A 51 -6.64 13.30 -6.12
C ALA A 51 -7.48 14.11 -7.13
N ALA A 52 -6.88 15.12 -7.76
CA ALA A 52 -7.52 15.95 -8.81
C ALA A 52 -7.25 15.45 -10.24
N SER A 53 -6.52 14.35 -10.41
CA SER A 53 -6.05 13.87 -11.71
C SER A 53 -7.16 13.37 -12.64
N GLY A 54 -8.26 12.92 -12.07
CA GLY A 54 -9.38 12.32 -12.82
C GLY A 54 -9.40 10.80 -12.83
N LEU A 55 -8.42 10.14 -12.20
CA LEU A 55 -8.49 8.70 -11.95
C LEU A 55 -9.71 8.38 -11.06
N GLU A 56 -10.36 7.27 -11.35
CA GLU A 56 -11.49 6.80 -10.55
C GLU A 56 -11.06 6.60 -9.09
N HIS A 57 -11.82 7.15 -8.15
CA HIS A 57 -11.48 7.08 -6.73
C HIS A 57 -11.33 5.63 -6.22
N SER A 58 -12.18 4.71 -6.70
CA SER A 58 -12.08 3.28 -6.39
C SER A 58 -10.75 2.69 -6.86
N LEU A 59 -10.33 2.99 -8.09
CA LEU A 59 -9.04 2.55 -8.64
C LEU A 59 -7.86 3.11 -7.85
N TYR A 60 -7.94 4.38 -7.50
CA TYR A 60 -6.93 5.07 -6.70
C TYR A 60 -6.72 4.39 -5.32
N GLU A 61 -7.79 4.03 -4.62
CA GLU A 61 -7.70 3.34 -3.34
C GLU A 61 -7.18 1.89 -3.48
N LEU A 62 -7.54 1.16 -4.55
CA LEU A 62 -6.98 -0.16 -4.83
C LEU A 62 -5.47 -0.10 -5.07
N VAL A 63 -5.00 0.84 -5.88
CA VAL A 63 -3.57 1.08 -6.17
C VAL A 63 -2.80 1.36 -4.89
N LYS A 64 -3.29 2.28 -4.07
CA LYS A 64 -2.67 2.63 -2.79
C LYS A 64 -2.65 1.49 -1.80
N THR A 65 -3.76 0.76 -1.70
CA THR A 65 -3.85 -0.42 -0.84
C THR A 65 -2.86 -1.49 -1.30
N ARG A 66 -2.77 -1.75 -2.60
CA ARG A 66 -1.85 -2.77 -3.14
C ARG A 66 -0.38 -2.41 -2.90
N ALA A 67 0.04 -1.21 -3.21
CA ALA A 67 1.39 -0.73 -2.92
C ALA A 67 1.73 -0.83 -1.42
N SER A 68 0.75 -0.52 -0.55
CA SER A 68 0.92 -0.62 0.90
C SER A 68 1.00 -2.06 1.39
N GLN A 69 0.33 -3.02 0.73
CA GLN A 69 0.50 -4.46 1.00
C GLN A 69 1.92 -4.92 0.67
N ILE A 70 2.42 -4.54 -0.50
CA ILE A 70 3.77 -4.90 -0.97
C ILE A 70 4.83 -4.34 0.00
N ASN A 71 4.72 -3.07 0.37
CA ASN A 71 5.67 -2.42 1.27
C ASN A 71 5.47 -2.79 2.76
N GLY A 72 4.37 -3.45 3.14
CA GLY A 72 4.06 -3.80 4.53
C GLY A 72 3.75 -2.59 5.42
N CYS A 73 3.10 -1.53 4.88
CA CYS A 73 2.75 -0.32 5.61
C CYS A 73 1.43 -0.48 6.37
N ALA A 74 1.49 -0.86 7.66
CA ALA A 74 0.30 -1.08 8.47
C ALA A 74 -0.58 0.18 8.63
N TYR A 75 0.02 1.36 8.81
CA TYR A 75 -0.71 2.63 8.88
C TYR A 75 -1.45 2.95 7.58
N CYS A 76 -0.77 2.78 6.44
CA CYS A 76 -1.37 3.08 5.15
C CYS A 76 -2.49 2.08 4.81
N LEU A 77 -2.31 0.80 5.17
CA LEU A 77 -3.36 -0.21 5.03
C LEU A 77 -4.59 0.14 5.87
N ASP A 78 -4.39 0.50 7.15
CA ASP A 78 -5.47 0.91 8.05
C ASP A 78 -6.24 2.13 7.50
N MET A 79 -5.55 3.08 6.90
CA MET A 79 -6.14 4.27 6.31
C MET A 79 -6.89 3.94 5.01
N HIS A 80 -6.19 3.43 3.99
CA HIS A 80 -6.76 3.24 2.66
C HIS A 80 -7.86 2.19 2.59
N THR A 81 -7.81 1.14 3.41
CA THR A 81 -8.93 0.19 3.48
C THR A 81 -10.17 0.81 4.10
N LYS A 82 -10.04 1.73 5.04
CA LYS A 82 -11.18 2.49 5.61
C LYS A 82 -11.75 3.46 4.58
N ASP A 83 -10.91 4.21 3.88
CA ASP A 83 -11.34 5.16 2.86
C ASP A 83 -12.04 4.45 1.69
N ALA A 84 -11.46 3.35 1.20
CA ALA A 84 -12.08 2.50 0.19
C ALA A 84 -13.47 1.98 0.64
N ARG A 85 -13.61 1.53 1.91
CA ARG A 85 -14.89 1.06 2.47
C ARG A 85 -15.94 2.16 2.52
N VAL A 86 -15.58 3.37 2.92
CA VAL A 86 -16.48 4.53 2.93
C VAL A 86 -16.89 4.90 1.51
N ALA A 87 -16.01 4.75 0.54
CA ALA A 87 -16.29 4.96 -0.88
C ALA A 87 -17.10 3.82 -1.54
N GLY A 88 -17.49 2.79 -0.78
CA GLY A 88 -18.35 1.70 -1.27
C GLY A 88 -17.61 0.44 -1.70
N GLU A 89 -16.28 0.35 -1.53
CA GLU A 89 -15.53 -0.87 -1.82
C GLU A 89 -15.93 -2.00 -0.87
N THR A 90 -15.91 -3.25 -1.37
CA THR A 90 -16.28 -4.41 -0.57
C THR A 90 -15.10 -4.97 0.21
N GLU A 91 -15.38 -5.51 1.40
CA GLU A 91 -14.35 -6.23 2.18
C GLU A 91 -13.77 -7.40 1.42
N GLN A 92 -14.62 -8.12 0.67
CA GLN A 92 -14.19 -9.27 -0.11
C GLN A 92 -13.12 -8.91 -1.15
N ARG A 93 -13.29 -7.80 -1.86
CA ARG A 93 -12.28 -7.32 -2.82
C ARG A 93 -11.01 -6.87 -2.10
N LEU A 94 -11.11 -6.15 -0.98
CA LEU A 94 -9.94 -5.74 -0.20
C LEU A 94 -9.17 -6.93 0.37
N TYR A 95 -9.86 -7.99 0.83
CA TYR A 95 -9.20 -9.21 1.33
C TYR A 95 -8.48 -9.98 0.24
N ALA A 96 -9.07 -10.04 -0.96
CA ALA A 96 -8.52 -10.75 -2.11
C ALA A 96 -7.45 -9.95 -2.89
N LEU A 97 -7.24 -8.66 -2.57
CA LEU A 97 -6.38 -7.76 -3.34
C LEU A 97 -4.92 -8.22 -3.43
N SER A 98 -4.42 -8.93 -2.42
CA SER A 98 -3.06 -9.51 -2.47
C SER A 98 -2.93 -10.69 -3.43
N ALA A 99 -4.06 -11.29 -3.82
CA ALA A 99 -4.17 -12.42 -4.73
C ALA A 99 -5.07 -12.09 -5.93
N TRP A 100 -5.09 -10.84 -6.35
CA TRP A 100 -6.03 -10.32 -7.36
C TRP A 100 -6.01 -11.11 -8.69
N ARG A 101 -4.85 -11.66 -9.07
CA ARG A 101 -4.71 -12.47 -10.30
C ARG A 101 -5.50 -13.78 -10.28
N GLU A 102 -5.81 -14.30 -9.08
CA GLU A 102 -6.53 -15.55 -8.88
C GLU A 102 -8.05 -15.35 -8.71
N THR A 103 -8.56 -14.12 -8.89
CA THR A 103 -9.97 -13.79 -8.65
C THR A 103 -10.62 -13.11 -9.85
N PRO A 104 -11.93 -13.28 -10.07
CA PRO A 104 -12.68 -12.56 -11.10
C PRO A 104 -13.24 -11.22 -10.60
N PHE A 105 -12.71 -10.64 -9.52
CA PHE A 105 -13.33 -9.51 -8.83
C PHE A 105 -12.94 -8.15 -9.41
N TYR A 106 -11.91 -8.09 -10.24
CA TYR A 106 -11.34 -6.84 -10.77
C TYR A 106 -11.55 -6.77 -12.28
N THR A 107 -11.86 -5.57 -12.76
CA THR A 107 -11.95 -5.30 -14.19
C THR A 107 -10.57 -5.36 -14.86
N ASP A 108 -10.53 -5.50 -16.18
CA ASP A 108 -9.27 -5.50 -16.94
C ASP A 108 -8.45 -4.22 -16.70
N ARG A 109 -9.12 -3.06 -16.55
CA ARG A 109 -8.49 -1.78 -16.25
C ARG A 109 -7.88 -1.77 -14.82
N GLU A 110 -8.60 -2.31 -13.85
CA GLU A 110 -8.07 -2.46 -12.47
C GLU A 110 -6.90 -3.45 -12.44
N CYS A 111 -7.00 -4.58 -13.15
CA CYS A 111 -5.91 -5.55 -13.27
C CYS A 111 -4.65 -4.91 -13.86
N ALA A 112 -4.79 -4.13 -14.93
CA ALA A 112 -3.68 -3.40 -15.55
C ALA A 112 -3.04 -2.38 -14.59
N ALA A 113 -3.85 -1.64 -13.82
CA ALA A 113 -3.35 -0.72 -12.81
C ALA A 113 -2.63 -1.43 -11.66
N LEU A 114 -3.14 -2.58 -11.21
CA LEU A 114 -2.52 -3.38 -10.16
C LEU A 114 -1.18 -3.96 -10.61
N GLU A 115 -1.09 -4.43 -11.86
CA GLU A 115 0.16 -4.93 -12.44
C GLU A 115 1.20 -3.82 -12.55
N TRP A 116 0.81 -2.63 -13.02
CA TRP A 116 1.66 -1.44 -13.06
C TRP A 116 2.12 -1.02 -11.66
N THR A 117 1.23 -1.09 -10.68
CA THR A 117 1.52 -0.80 -9.28
C THR A 117 2.60 -1.72 -8.71
N GLU A 118 2.49 -3.02 -8.98
CA GLU A 118 3.46 -4.02 -8.53
C GLU A 118 4.84 -3.77 -9.15
N ALA A 119 4.89 -3.58 -10.48
CA ALA A 119 6.13 -3.31 -11.20
C ALA A 119 6.86 -2.07 -10.67
N LEU A 120 6.15 -0.95 -10.52
CA LEU A 120 6.75 0.29 -10.04
C LEU A 120 7.06 0.30 -8.53
N THR A 121 6.31 -0.43 -7.73
CA THR A 121 6.60 -0.55 -6.30
C THR A 121 7.85 -1.40 -6.05
N LEU A 122 8.06 -2.44 -6.85
CA LEU A 122 9.21 -3.35 -6.82
C LEU A 122 10.25 -3.04 -7.90
N ILE A 123 10.36 -1.79 -8.32
CA ILE A 123 11.23 -1.36 -9.44
C ILE A 123 12.72 -1.70 -9.20
N SER A 124 13.14 -1.86 -7.95
CA SER A 124 14.51 -2.30 -7.62
C SER A 124 14.76 -3.79 -7.86
N GLU A 125 13.70 -4.56 -8.02
CA GLU A 125 13.75 -6.03 -8.18
C GLU A 125 13.38 -6.49 -9.59
N ASN A 126 12.66 -5.64 -10.34
CA ASN A 126 12.11 -5.97 -11.64
C ASN A 126 12.31 -4.82 -12.63
N ASP A 127 12.58 -5.15 -13.88
CA ASP A 127 12.50 -4.19 -14.98
C ASP A 127 11.04 -3.92 -15.35
N VAL A 128 10.77 -2.70 -15.83
CA VAL A 128 9.49 -2.37 -16.45
C VAL A 128 9.59 -2.69 -17.94
N ALA A 129 9.24 -3.91 -18.30
CA ALA A 129 9.35 -4.39 -19.67
C ALA A 129 8.35 -3.70 -20.61
N ASP A 130 8.73 -3.52 -21.89
CA ASP A 130 7.88 -2.87 -22.91
C ASP A 130 6.52 -3.56 -23.08
N ASN A 131 6.48 -4.89 -23.00
CA ASN A 131 5.22 -5.64 -23.09
C ASN A 131 4.25 -5.34 -21.93
N LEU A 132 4.75 -5.07 -20.73
CA LEU A 132 3.93 -4.62 -19.63
C LEU A 132 3.39 -3.22 -19.89
N TYR A 133 4.26 -2.29 -20.31
CA TYR A 133 3.87 -0.94 -20.68
C TYR A 133 2.77 -0.97 -21.75
N ASP A 134 2.97 -1.71 -22.84
CA ASP A 134 2.02 -1.83 -23.93
C ASP A 134 0.69 -2.46 -23.49
N SER A 135 0.72 -3.39 -22.55
CA SER A 135 -0.50 -3.99 -22.00
C SER A 135 -1.31 -2.96 -21.20
N VAL A 136 -0.65 -2.20 -20.33
CA VAL A 136 -1.30 -1.18 -19.50
C VAL A 136 -1.84 -0.03 -20.37
N ARG A 137 -1.11 0.35 -21.42
CA ARG A 137 -1.52 1.40 -22.39
C ARG A 137 -2.82 1.08 -23.12
N LYS A 138 -3.26 -0.15 -23.18
CA LYS A 138 -4.57 -0.52 -23.75
C LYS A 138 -5.75 -0.02 -22.89
N HIS A 139 -5.50 0.25 -21.61
CA HIS A 139 -6.52 0.63 -20.63
C HIS A 139 -6.38 2.06 -20.12
N PHE A 140 -5.23 2.70 -20.37
CA PHE A 140 -4.90 4.05 -19.91
C PHE A 140 -4.30 4.86 -21.03
N ASP A 141 -4.78 6.08 -21.26
CA ASP A 141 -4.14 7.00 -22.19
C ASP A 141 -2.80 7.54 -21.59
N GLU A 142 -2.07 8.36 -22.36
CA GLU A 142 -0.74 8.86 -21.94
C GLU A 142 -0.81 9.69 -20.67
N LYS A 143 -1.85 10.52 -20.56
CA LYS A 143 -2.07 11.34 -19.36
C LYS A 143 -2.40 10.48 -18.17
N GLU A 144 -3.35 9.56 -18.30
CA GLU A 144 -3.74 8.63 -17.26
C GLU A 144 -2.58 7.75 -16.78
N MET A 145 -1.68 7.31 -17.69
CA MET A 145 -0.47 6.59 -17.34
C MET A 145 0.45 7.38 -16.42
N VAL A 146 0.64 8.67 -16.73
CA VAL A 146 1.44 9.55 -15.86
C VAL A 146 0.75 9.76 -14.51
N GLU A 147 -0.56 9.96 -14.50
CA GLU A 147 -1.35 10.16 -13.28
C GLU A 147 -1.37 8.91 -12.40
N LEU A 148 -1.54 7.71 -12.99
CA LEU A 148 -1.41 6.43 -12.29
C LEU A 148 -0.01 6.25 -11.69
N THR A 149 1.03 6.58 -12.46
CA THR A 149 2.42 6.55 -11.98
C THR A 149 2.63 7.51 -10.82
N MET A 150 2.09 8.73 -10.89
CA MET A 150 2.18 9.70 -9.79
C MET A 150 1.41 9.25 -8.54
N ALA A 151 0.29 8.55 -8.68
CA ALA A 151 -0.40 7.93 -7.55
C ALA A 151 0.47 6.88 -6.86
N ILE A 152 1.16 6.04 -7.63
CA ILE A 152 2.09 5.03 -7.13
C ILE A 152 3.31 5.69 -6.45
N VAL A 153 3.86 6.75 -7.03
CA VAL A 153 4.97 7.52 -6.43
C VAL A 153 4.53 8.12 -5.08
N ALA A 154 3.35 8.73 -5.04
CA ALA A 154 2.81 9.34 -3.83
C ALA A 154 2.66 8.31 -2.70
N ILE A 155 2.01 7.19 -2.96
CA ILE A 155 1.80 6.16 -1.92
C ILE A 155 3.12 5.51 -1.50
N ASN A 156 4.05 5.26 -2.41
CA ASN A 156 5.37 4.76 -2.07
C ASN A 156 6.16 5.76 -1.21
N GLY A 157 6.01 7.05 -1.44
CA GLY A 157 6.55 8.11 -0.59
C GLY A 157 5.96 8.07 0.83
N TRP A 158 4.62 8.01 0.94
CA TRP A 158 3.94 7.89 2.22
C TRP A 158 4.30 6.61 2.98
N ASN A 159 4.39 5.47 2.30
CA ASN A 159 4.81 4.21 2.92
C ASN A 159 6.20 4.34 3.55
N ARG A 160 7.15 5.01 2.87
CA ARG A 160 8.52 5.22 3.39
C ARG A 160 8.53 6.11 4.64
N LEU A 161 7.74 7.18 4.65
CA LEU A 161 7.59 8.03 5.83
C LEU A 161 6.94 7.26 6.99
N ALA A 162 5.81 6.60 6.75
CA ALA A 162 5.08 5.89 7.78
C ALA A 162 5.87 4.72 8.38
N ILE A 163 6.52 3.91 7.56
CA ILE A 163 7.34 2.78 8.01
C ILE A 163 8.63 3.30 8.66
N GLY A 164 9.32 4.24 8.03
CA GLY A 164 10.60 4.79 8.51
C GLY A 164 10.47 5.43 9.88
N PHE A 165 9.42 6.20 10.10
CA PHE A 165 9.18 6.91 11.37
C PHE A 165 8.22 6.18 12.30
N ARG A 166 7.72 5.03 11.89
CA ARG A 166 6.86 4.14 12.69
C ARG A 166 5.54 4.83 13.09
N THR A 167 4.83 5.41 12.11
CA THR A 167 3.51 5.97 12.35
C THR A 167 2.55 4.87 12.86
N VAL A 168 1.86 5.14 13.96
CA VAL A 168 1.03 4.14 14.66
C VAL A 168 -0.33 4.02 13.98
N PRO A 169 -0.75 2.83 13.51
CA PRO A 169 -2.07 2.60 12.93
C PRO A 169 -3.18 2.62 13.99
N GLY A 170 -4.45 2.65 13.55
CA GLY A 170 -5.64 2.44 14.37
C GLY A 170 -6.36 3.72 14.80
N THR A 171 -5.75 4.90 14.67
CA THR A 171 -6.35 6.18 15.08
C THR A 171 -7.01 6.93 13.93
N TYR A 172 -6.73 6.57 12.69
CA TYR A 172 -7.29 7.20 11.51
C TYR A 172 -8.82 7.00 11.43
N LYS A 173 -9.53 8.07 11.10
CA LYS A 173 -10.96 8.07 10.81
C LYS A 173 -11.15 8.65 9.41
N PRO A 174 -11.86 7.96 8.50
CA PRO A 174 -12.20 8.50 7.20
C PRO A 174 -13.11 9.72 7.36
N GLN A 175 -13.03 10.64 6.40
CA GLN A 175 -13.83 11.87 6.37
C GLN A 175 -15.03 11.73 5.45
#